data_91b2d8e581c788178a2dba8b6f506d39
#
_entry.id   91b2d8e581c788178a2dba8b6f506d39
#
_cell.length_a   1.000
_cell.length_b   1.000
_cell.length_c   1.000
_cell.angle_alpha   90.00
_cell.angle_beta   90.00
_cell.angle_gamma   90.00
#
_symmetry.space_group_name_H-M   'P 1'
#
loop_
_entity.id
_entity.type
_entity.pdbx_description
1 polymer ?
#
loop_
_entity_poly.entity_id
_entity_poly.type
_entity_poly.pdbx_seq_one_letter_code
_entity_poly.pdbx_strand_id
1 'polypeptide(L)'
;MRTLIQAFRTKELRKKIFFVFGIIIIYRIGSFIPTPGVDYPAVQKCISSAGNEDFIGLVNLFSGGALLQLSIFALGIMPYITASIVIQLLRVVIPRFEALHKEGQSGEAKLTEYTRYLTIGLAVLQSTTILVTARSGALFNGACQQQVIPNSSVWNLIVMVLIMTGGTGLIMWMAELITDKGIGNGMSVLIFMSICSGFLPQLWNIGWGTNGKNGDWVKFGIVVAVLILILIFVDFVELAQRRIPVQYTRRMIGRKMYGGSSTYLPLKINMSGVIPPIFASSILAIPTLVAQFGKSDQSWVRWIDTNLANTTSVWYIVLYSVMIVFFCFFYTSITFNPDETADNMKEYGGFIPGIRAGRATSQYLNYVMNRLNTVGAIYLLLVALLPTILIMLLKINSKLPFGGTTILIIAGVGLDTLRQAKAQTEQFQYTGFLLEGEHKEG
;
A
#
# COMPACT_ATOMS: atom_id res chain seq x y z
N MET A 1 -16.91 -11.84 12.10
CA MET A 1 -17.38 -11.16 13.32
C MET A 1 -17.00 -11.88 14.62
N ARG A 2 -17.18 -13.20 14.76
CA ARG A 2 -16.78 -13.94 15.99
C ARG A 2 -15.30 -13.76 16.36
N THR A 3 -14.39 -13.78 15.40
CA THR A 3 -12.94 -13.60 15.60
C THR A 3 -12.57 -12.21 16.11
N LEU A 4 -13.21 -11.15 15.62
CA LEU A 4 -13.00 -9.79 16.14
C LEU A 4 -13.48 -9.65 17.58
N ILE A 5 -14.65 -10.20 17.92
CA ILE A 5 -15.17 -10.19 19.28
C ILE A 5 -14.23 -10.95 20.22
N GLN A 6 -13.70 -12.11 19.77
CA GLN A 6 -12.71 -12.89 20.53
C GLN A 6 -11.38 -12.14 20.70
N ALA A 7 -10.92 -11.41 19.65
CA ALA A 7 -9.73 -10.59 19.73
C ALA A 7 -9.84 -9.50 20.80
N PHE A 8 -11.00 -8.83 20.91
CA PHE A 8 -11.26 -7.85 21.97
C PHE A 8 -11.37 -8.48 23.38
N ARG A 9 -11.71 -9.75 23.48
CA ARG A 9 -11.82 -10.46 24.76
C ARG A 9 -10.45 -10.82 25.33
N THR A 10 -9.43 -11.02 24.51
CA THR A 10 -8.06 -11.33 24.93
C THR A 10 -7.35 -10.06 25.39
N LYS A 11 -6.91 -10.01 26.65
CA LYS A 11 -6.32 -8.81 27.29
C LYS A 11 -5.09 -8.28 26.55
N GLU A 12 -4.23 -9.16 26.03
CA GLU A 12 -3.01 -8.78 25.31
C GLU A 12 -3.32 -8.20 23.92
N LEU A 13 -4.23 -8.84 23.19
CA LEU A 13 -4.61 -8.38 21.86
C LEU A 13 -5.34 -7.04 21.93
N ARG A 14 -6.16 -6.85 22.94
CA ARG A 14 -6.83 -5.58 23.23
C ARG A 14 -5.82 -4.45 23.47
N LYS A 15 -4.74 -4.69 24.23
CA LYS A 15 -3.66 -3.70 24.41
C LYS A 15 -2.99 -3.32 23.08
N LYS A 16 -2.70 -4.29 22.23
CA LYS A 16 -2.12 -4.07 20.90
C LYS A 16 -3.05 -3.26 20.00
N ILE A 17 -4.36 -3.57 19.99
CA ILE A 17 -5.36 -2.82 19.24
C ILE A 17 -5.41 -1.35 19.72
N PHE A 18 -5.51 -1.12 21.02
CA PHE A 18 -5.51 0.26 21.56
C PHE A 18 -4.22 1.01 21.27
N PHE A 19 -3.08 0.32 21.27
CA PHE A 19 -1.80 0.91 20.88
C PHE A 19 -1.81 1.39 19.43
N VAL A 20 -2.29 0.56 18.49
CA VAL A 20 -2.44 0.94 17.08
C VAL A 20 -3.38 2.13 16.92
N PHE A 21 -4.55 2.11 17.60
CA PHE A 21 -5.46 3.25 17.60
C PHE A 21 -4.83 4.54 18.14
N GLY A 22 -4.03 4.44 19.21
CA GLY A 22 -3.29 5.58 19.76
C GLY A 22 -2.33 6.19 18.74
N ILE A 23 -1.56 5.37 18.03
CA ILE A 23 -0.66 5.85 16.96
C ILE A 23 -1.45 6.49 15.81
N ILE A 24 -2.56 5.90 15.41
CA ILE A 24 -3.43 6.46 14.36
C ILE A 24 -3.94 7.85 14.75
N ILE A 25 -4.37 8.05 15.99
CA ILE A 25 -4.82 9.35 16.49
C ILE A 25 -3.67 10.37 16.42
N ILE A 26 -2.46 10.00 16.88
CA ILE A 26 -1.28 10.88 16.82
C ILE A 26 -0.96 11.26 15.36
N TYR A 27 -0.98 10.26 14.46
CA TYR A 27 -0.80 10.49 13.02
C TYR A 27 -1.84 11.48 12.46
N ARG A 28 -3.11 11.33 12.84
CA ARG A 28 -4.18 12.25 12.39
C ARG A 28 -4.01 13.66 12.93
N ILE A 29 -3.63 13.82 14.19
CA ILE A 29 -3.36 15.14 14.77
C ILE A 29 -2.23 15.82 13.99
N GLY A 30 -1.11 15.11 13.73
CA GLY A 30 0.02 15.65 12.97
C GLY A 30 -0.32 16.02 11.52
N SER A 31 -1.32 15.35 10.92
CA SER A 31 -1.79 15.68 9.57
C SER A 31 -2.51 17.02 9.47
N PHE A 32 -3.02 17.56 10.59
CA PHE A 32 -3.70 18.86 10.64
C PHE A 32 -2.80 20.01 11.11
N ILE A 33 -1.60 19.72 11.62
CA ILE A 33 -0.67 20.76 12.08
C ILE A 33 0.07 21.33 10.86
N PRO A 34 -0.16 22.61 10.47
CA PRO A 34 0.53 23.20 9.33
C PRO A 34 2.02 23.37 9.61
N THR A 35 2.83 23.27 8.57
CA THR A 35 4.27 23.54 8.68
C THR A 35 4.49 25.03 9.02
N PRO A 36 5.39 25.34 9.99
CA PRO A 36 5.71 26.73 10.31
C PRO A 36 6.15 27.53 9.08
N GLY A 37 5.59 28.71 8.88
CA GLY A 37 5.84 29.56 7.70
C GLY A 37 4.76 29.49 6.62
N VAL A 38 3.76 28.64 6.77
CA VAL A 38 2.59 28.55 5.88
C VAL A 38 1.45 29.38 6.41
N ASP A 39 0.83 30.19 5.55
CA ASP A 39 -0.39 30.92 5.87
C ASP A 39 -1.61 30.00 5.73
N TYR A 40 -2.06 29.41 6.85
CA TYR A 40 -3.16 28.46 6.88
C TYR A 40 -4.50 29.02 6.35
N PRO A 41 -4.92 30.26 6.67
CA PRO A 41 -6.10 30.88 6.08
C PRO A 41 -6.02 31.00 4.55
N ALA A 42 -4.85 31.35 4.00
CA ALA A 42 -4.63 31.39 2.56
C ALA A 42 -4.74 30.02 1.93
N VAL A 43 -4.16 28.99 2.54
CA VAL A 43 -4.27 27.59 2.11
C VAL A 43 -5.71 27.13 2.05
N GLN A 44 -6.52 27.40 3.08
CA GLN A 44 -7.93 26.99 3.11
C GLN A 44 -8.76 27.64 1.99
N LYS A 45 -8.52 28.93 1.72
CA LYS A 45 -9.16 29.62 0.59
C LYS A 45 -8.74 29.03 -0.75
N CYS A 46 -7.45 28.69 -0.89
CA CYS A 46 -6.93 28.05 -2.10
C CYS A 46 -7.53 26.65 -2.31
N ILE A 47 -7.66 25.83 -1.27
CA ILE A 47 -8.31 24.51 -1.35
C ILE A 47 -9.77 24.62 -1.77
N SER A 48 -10.49 25.61 -1.27
CA SER A 48 -11.90 25.82 -1.63
C SER A 48 -12.09 26.32 -3.07
N SER A 49 -11.11 26.99 -3.63
CA SER A 49 -11.12 27.54 -5.00
C SER A 49 -10.50 26.59 -6.03
N ALA A 50 -9.51 25.81 -5.64
CA ALA A 50 -8.89 24.79 -6.47
C ALA A 50 -9.81 23.55 -6.55
N GLY A 51 -10.33 23.26 -7.75
CA GLY A 51 -10.93 21.94 -7.97
C GLY A 51 -9.86 20.88 -7.78
N ASN A 52 -10.22 19.75 -7.15
CA ASN A 52 -9.31 18.60 -6.99
C ASN A 52 -8.88 18.08 -8.38
N GLU A 53 -7.71 18.46 -8.86
CA GLU A 53 -7.19 17.93 -10.11
C GLU A 53 -6.48 16.59 -9.90
N ASP A 54 -6.54 15.72 -10.91
CA ASP A 54 -6.46 14.27 -10.79
C ASP A 54 -5.20 13.74 -10.08
N PHE A 55 -3.99 14.25 -10.39
CA PHE A 55 -2.76 13.71 -9.81
C PHE A 55 -2.50 14.20 -8.37
N ILE A 56 -2.66 15.48 -8.13
CA ILE A 56 -2.50 16.06 -6.79
C ILE A 56 -3.55 15.49 -5.84
N GLY A 57 -4.75 15.20 -6.35
CA GLY A 57 -5.80 14.51 -5.62
C GLY A 57 -5.40 13.11 -5.16
N LEU A 58 -4.72 12.33 -6.01
CA LEU A 58 -4.21 10.99 -5.63
C LEU A 58 -3.13 11.08 -4.56
N VAL A 59 -2.14 11.94 -4.70
CA VAL A 59 -1.07 12.11 -3.70
C VAL A 59 -1.65 12.61 -2.38
N ASN A 60 -2.63 13.52 -2.44
CA ASN A 60 -3.34 14.02 -1.27
C ASN A 60 -4.15 12.92 -0.56
N LEU A 61 -4.72 11.97 -1.32
CA LEU A 61 -5.41 10.81 -0.76
C LEU A 61 -4.45 9.92 0.04
N PHE A 62 -3.26 9.63 -0.49
CA PHE A 62 -2.23 8.84 0.20
C PHE A 62 -1.66 9.55 1.43
N SER A 63 -1.66 10.88 1.46
CA SER A 63 -1.27 11.66 2.63
C SER A 63 -2.44 11.89 3.62
N GLY A 64 -3.65 11.40 3.28
CA GLY A 64 -4.83 11.61 4.12
C GLY A 64 -5.32 13.05 4.22
N GLY A 65 -5.08 13.86 3.19
CA GLY A 65 -5.43 15.28 3.15
C GLY A 65 -4.32 16.24 3.63
N ALA A 66 -3.20 15.69 4.11
CA ALA A 66 -2.12 16.46 4.69
C ALA A 66 -1.31 17.27 3.68
N LEU A 67 -1.23 16.81 2.41
CA LEU A 67 -0.45 17.46 1.36
C LEU A 67 -1.00 18.84 1.02
N LEU A 68 -2.28 18.96 0.73
CA LEU A 68 -2.90 20.23 0.36
C LEU A 68 -2.92 21.22 1.53
N GLN A 69 -2.86 20.73 2.76
CA GLN A 69 -2.75 21.56 3.97
C GLN A 69 -1.32 21.99 4.27
N LEU A 70 -0.33 21.51 3.50
CA LEU A 70 1.10 21.73 3.75
C LEU A 70 1.45 21.46 5.23
N SER A 71 0.93 20.36 5.77
CA SER A 71 1.15 19.96 7.17
C SER A 71 2.53 19.36 7.38
N ILE A 72 2.91 19.15 8.65
CA ILE A 72 4.17 18.46 9.00
C ILE A 72 4.24 17.07 8.35
N PHE A 73 3.10 16.40 8.20
CA PHE A 73 2.98 15.08 7.57
C PHE A 73 2.54 15.15 6.09
N ALA A 74 2.79 16.28 5.39
CA ALA A 74 2.37 16.50 4.02
C ALA A 74 2.83 15.41 3.04
N LEU A 75 4.04 14.90 3.19
CA LEU A 75 4.58 13.81 2.37
C LEU A 75 3.94 12.45 2.67
N GLY A 76 3.32 12.30 3.85
CA GLY A 76 2.78 11.04 4.30
C GLY A 76 3.83 9.93 4.34
N ILE A 77 3.42 8.72 3.99
CA ILE A 77 4.27 7.53 3.97
C ILE A 77 4.90 7.27 2.58
N MET A 78 4.58 8.09 1.56
CA MET A 78 5.00 7.87 0.17
C MET A 78 6.51 7.75 -0.02
N PRO A 79 7.39 8.61 0.59
CA PRO A 79 8.83 8.47 0.44
C PRO A 79 9.35 7.11 0.90
N TYR A 80 8.78 6.58 1.98
CA TYR A 80 9.17 5.28 2.54
C TYR A 80 8.71 4.11 1.65
N ILE A 81 7.50 4.19 1.09
CA ILE A 81 7.02 3.19 0.12
C ILE A 81 7.96 3.16 -1.08
N THR A 82 8.25 4.33 -1.67
CA THR A 82 9.15 4.44 -2.83
C THR A 82 10.54 3.89 -2.51
N ALA A 83 11.09 4.22 -1.34
CA ALA A 83 12.39 3.71 -0.91
C ALA A 83 12.37 2.18 -0.74
N SER A 84 11.34 1.64 -0.11
CA SER A 84 11.18 0.18 0.07
C SER A 84 11.10 -0.55 -1.28
N ILE A 85 10.37 0.03 -2.24
CA ILE A 85 10.28 -0.47 -3.61
C ILE A 85 11.66 -0.50 -4.28
N VAL A 86 12.39 0.62 -4.21
CA VAL A 86 13.72 0.74 -4.82
C VAL A 86 14.68 -0.28 -4.22
N ILE A 87 14.69 -0.47 -2.90
CA ILE A 87 15.53 -1.48 -2.25
C ILE A 87 15.13 -2.90 -2.66
N GLN A 88 13.83 -3.21 -2.79
CA GLN A 88 13.38 -4.51 -3.27
C GLN A 88 13.80 -4.77 -4.73
N LEU A 89 13.76 -3.75 -5.59
CA LEU A 89 14.26 -3.84 -6.95
C LEU A 89 15.78 -4.04 -6.99
N LEU A 90 16.53 -3.29 -6.19
CA LEU A 90 17.98 -3.40 -6.09
C LEU A 90 18.42 -4.78 -5.56
N ARG A 91 17.60 -5.43 -4.74
CA ARG A 91 17.87 -6.80 -4.26
C ARG A 91 17.98 -7.83 -5.38
N VAL A 92 17.26 -7.62 -6.49
CA VAL A 92 17.32 -8.51 -7.66
C VAL A 92 18.49 -8.17 -8.57
N VAL A 93 18.83 -6.87 -8.67
CA VAL A 93 19.87 -6.40 -9.61
C VAL A 93 21.27 -6.47 -9.00
N ILE A 94 21.40 -6.24 -7.69
CA ILE A 94 22.70 -6.16 -7.02
C ILE A 94 22.97 -7.43 -6.21
N PRO A 95 23.97 -8.27 -6.57
CA PRO A 95 24.26 -9.53 -5.88
C PRO A 95 24.55 -9.37 -4.37
N ARG A 96 25.09 -8.20 -3.97
CA ARG A 96 25.37 -7.90 -2.56
C ARG A 96 24.08 -7.79 -1.74
N PHE A 97 23.01 -7.21 -2.29
CA PHE A 97 21.70 -7.11 -1.62
C PHE A 97 21.01 -8.48 -1.57
N GLU A 98 21.18 -9.31 -2.60
CA GLU A 98 20.70 -10.69 -2.60
C GLU A 98 21.41 -11.52 -1.51
N ALA A 99 22.73 -11.39 -1.36
CA ALA A 99 23.50 -12.05 -0.32
C ALA A 99 23.01 -11.65 1.09
N LEU A 100 22.79 -10.35 1.32
CA LEU A 100 22.23 -9.84 2.58
C LEU A 100 20.87 -10.47 2.89
N HIS A 101 20.00 -10.61 1.89
CA HIS A 101 18.71 -11.26 2.10
C HIS A 101 18.85 -12.73 2.52
N LYS A 102 19.82 -13.47 1.95
CA LYS A 102 20.10 -14.86 2.30
C LYS A 102 20.71 -15.01 3.70
N GLU A 103 21.30 -13.96 4.28
CA GLU A 103 21.78 -13.92 5.67
C GLU A 103 20.65 -13.97 6.73
N GLY A 104 19.37 -13.91 6.31
CA GLY A 104 18.22 -13.96 7.21
C GLY A 104 17.99 -12.68 8.00
N GLN A 105 17.65 -12.78 9.28
CA GLN A 105 17.25 -11.62 10.11
C GLN A 105 18.31 -10.52 10.20
N SER A 106 19.59 -10.87 10.25
CA SER A 106 20.68 -9.89 10.31
C SER A 106 20.79 -9.08 9.02
N GLY A 107 20.63 -9.74 7.87
CA GLY A 107 20.66 -9.07 6.57
C GLY A 107 19.42 -8.23 6.30
N GLU A 108 18.25 -8.69 6.71
CA GLU A 108 16.98 -7.93 6.62
C GLU A 108 17.05 -6.64 7.46
N ALA A 109 17.68 -6.68 8.63
CA ALA A 109 17.89 -5.47 9.45
C ALA A 109 18.74 -4.42 8.70
N LYS A 110 19.83 -4.83 8.03
CA LYS A 110 20.65 -3.94 7.20
C LYS A 110 19.90 -3.39 5.99
N LEU A 111 19.09 -4.21 5.32
CA LEU A 111 18.25 -3.75 4.20
C LEU A 111 17.22 -2.70 4.66
N THR A 112 16.65 -2.88 5.84
CA THR A 112 15.75 -1.90 6.45
C THR A 112 16.48 -0.59 6.76
N GLU A 113 17.72 -0.65 7.23
CA GLU A 113 18.56 0.53 7.47
C GLU A 113 18.83 1.31 6.17
N TYR A 114 19.19 0.62 5.07
CA TYR A 114 19.32 1.26 3.75
C TYR A 114 18.00 1.89 3.27
N THR A 115 16.87 1.24 3.53
CA THR A 115 15.54 1.79 3.22
C THR A 115 15.31 3.09 3.99
N ARG A 116 15.70 3.18 5.26
CA ARG A 116 15.57 4.41 6.07
C ARG A 116 16.41 5.55 5.50
N TYR A 117 17.67 5.30 5.16
CA TYR A 117 18.52 6.33 4.55
C TYR A 117 17.96 6.83 3.22
N LEU A 118 17.52 5.91 2.36
CA LEU A 118 16.94 6.27 1.08
C LEU A 118 15.63 7.04 1.26
N THR A 119 14.82 6.68 2.25
CA THR A 119 13.58 7.40 2.60
C THR A 119 13.86 8.86 2.94
N ILE A 120 14.86 9.13 3.78
CA ILE A 120 15.21 10.50 4.16
C ILE A 120 15.67 11.28 2.93
N GLY A 121 16.53 10.70 2.08
CA GLY A 121 16.97 11.33 0.83
C GLY A 121 15.80 11.68 -0.10
N LEU A 122 14.88 10.73 -0.31
CA LEU A 122 13.69 10.96 -1.12
C LEU A 122 12.73 11.98 -0.49
N ALA A 123 12.59 11.99 0.84
CA ALA A 123 11.77 12.96 1.56
C ALA A 123 12.29 14.38 1.37
N VAL A 124 13.61 14.60 1.41
CA VAL A 124 14.22 15.91 1.13
C VAL A 124 13.92 16.36 -0.30
N LEU A 125 14.06 15.47 -1.30
CA LEU A 125 13.75 15.79 -2.68
C LEU A 125 12.26 16.12 -2.88
N GLN A 126 11.38 15.31 -2.35
CA GLN A 126 9.93 15.50 -2.51
C GLN A 126 9.43 16.72 -1.74
N SER A 127 9.91 16.99 -0.52
CA SER A 127 9.55 18.20 0.23
C SER A 127 10.00 19.46 -0.48
N THR A 128 11.22 19.48 -1.05
CA THR A 128 11.72 20.60 -1.84
C THR A 128 10.82 20.84 -3.06
N THR A 129 10.44 19.78 -3.77
CA THR A 129 9.52 19.84 -4.91
C THR A 129 8.19 20.46 -4.54
N ILE A 130 7.56 19.95 -3.48
CA ILE A 130 6.25 20.42 -3.01
C ILE A 130 6.32 21.91 -2.59
N LEU A 131 7.37 22.33 -1.91
CA LEU A 131 7.51 23.72 -1.49
C LEU A 131 7.75 24.66 -2.67
N VAL A 132 8.51 24.23 -3.67
CA VAL A 132 8.73 25.01 -4.90
C VAL A 132 7.41 25.13 -5.69
N THR A 133 6.65 24.05 -5.83
CA THR A 133 5.34 24.06 -6.50
C THR A 133 4.28 24.84 -5.73
N ALA A 134 4.31 24.79 -4.39
CA ALA A 134 3.42 25.60 -3.53
C ALA A 134 3.74 27.11 -3.67
N ARG A 135 5.03 27.47 -3.77
CA ARG A 135 5.48 28.86 -3.96
C ARG A 135 5.10 29.41 -5.33
N SER A 136 5.21 28.59 -6.39
CA SER A 136 4.84 28.99 -7.76
C SER A 136 3.34 29.08 -7.99
N GLY A 137 2.52 28.65 -7.01
CA GLY A 137 1.05 28.51 -7.16
C GLY A 137 0.63 27.32 -8.04
N ALA A 138 1.58 26.58 -8.60
CA ALA A 138 1.30 25.41 -9.44
C ALA A 138 0.60 24.28 -8.65
N LEU A 139 0.82 24.20 -7.34
CA LEU A 139 0.14 23.24 -6.47
C LEU A 139 -1.39 23.41 -6.49
N PHE A 140 -1.87 24.64 -6.73
CA PHE A 140 -3.30 24.99 -6.77
C PHE A 140 -3.75 25.40 -8.20
N ASN A 141 -3.00 24.97 -9.24
CA ASN A 141 -3.29 25.22 -10.67
C ASN A 141 -3.55 26.67 -11.04
N GLY A 142 -2.85 27.61 -10.40
CA GLY A 142 -3.05 29.03 -10.65
C GLY A 142 -4.41 29.60 -10.21
N ALA A 143 -5.30 28.75 -9.64
CA ALA A 143 -6.60 29.22 -9.14
C ALA A 143 -6.47 30.12 -7.90
N CYS A 144 -5.28 30.19 -7.33
CA CYS A 144 -5.01 30.91 -6.11
C CYS A 144 -4.04 32.06 -6.35
N GLN A 145 -4.55 33.30 -6.23
CA GLN A 145 -3.71 34.52 -6.32
C GLN A 145 -3.03 34.89 -4.98
N GLN A 146 -3.34 34.17 -3.91
CA GLN A 146 -2.77 34.46 -2.60
C GLN A 146 -1.44 33.71 -2.42
N GLN A 147 -0.45 34.41 -1.87
CA GLN A 147 0.82 33.80 -1.52
C GLN A 147 0.65 32.88 -0.28
N VAL A 148 0.71 31.59 -0.50
CA VAL A 148 0.61 30.57 0.55
C VAL A 148 1.83 30.59 1.50
N ILE A 149 2.99 31.04 0.99
CA ILE A 149 4.24 31.20 1.72
C ILE A 149 4.64 32.68 1.69
N PRO A 150 4.24 33.48 2.71
CA PRO A 150 4.51 34.94 2.71
C PRO A 150 6.00 35.26 2.81
N ASN A 151 6.76 34.48 3.57
CA ASN A 151 8.20 34.67 3.73
C ASN A 151 8.99 33.70 2.85
N SER A 152 9.34 34.13 1.64
CA SER A 152 10.09 33.34 0.65
C SER A 152 11.61 33.35 0.87
N SER A 153 12.11 33.66 2.09
CA SER A 153 13.52 33.56 2.41
C SER A 153 14.04 32.14 2.26
N VAL A 154 15.22 31.96 1.69
CA VAL A 154 15.85 30.65 1.49
C VAL A 154 15.98 29.90 2.83
N TRP A 155 16.24 30.63 3.91
CA TRP A 155 16.32 30.03 5.25
C TRP A 155 15.00 29.42 5.71
N ASN A 156 13.88 30.09 5.50
CA ASN A 156 12.56 29.56 5.83
C ASN A 156 12.22 28.32 5.00
N LEU A 157 12.56 28.30 3.72
CA LEU A 157 12.36 27.12 2.86
C LEU A 157 13.18 25.91 3.37
N ILE A 158 14.43 26.13 3.75
CA ILE A 158 15.27 25.05 4.33
C ILE A 158 14.65 24.52 5.62
N VAL A 159 14.18 25.36 6.51
CA VAL A 159 13.52 24.96 7.75
C VAL A 159 12.24 24.16 7.46
N MET A 160 11.44 24.58 6.49
CA MET A 160 10.23 23.87 6.09
C MET A 160 10.56 22.48 5.51
N VAL A 161 11.59 22.37 4.66
CA VAL A 161 12.07 21.08 4.14
C VAL A 161 12.49 20.15 5.27
N LEU A 162 13.25 20.65 6.23
CA LEU A 162 13.70 19.88 7.40
C LEU A 162 12.52 19.39 8.26
N ILE A 163 11.52 20.25 8.49
CA ILE A 163 10.33 19.89 9.27
C ILE A 163 9.50 18.80 8.55
N MET A 164 9.24 18.94 7.24
CA MET A 164 8.50 17.94 6.48
C MET A 164 9.27 16.61 6.39
N THR A 165 10.60 16.66 6.23
CA THR A 165 11.44 15.47 6.24
C THR A 165 11.45 14.80 7.61
N GLY A 166 11.54 15.58 8.67
CA GLY A 166 11.41 15.10 10.05
C GLY A 166 10.05 14.46 10.31
N GLY A 167 8.97 15.06 9.76
CA GLY A 167 7.62 14.48 9.79
C GLY A 167 7.55 13.10 9.13
N THR A 168 8.17 12.94 7.97
CA THR A 168 8.27 11.62 7.31
C THR A 168 9.04 10.61 8.15
N GLY A 169 10.14 11.04 8.79
CA GLY A 169 10.89 10.21 9.73
C GLY A 169 10.05 9.74 10.92
N LEU A 170 9.21 10.60 11.46
CA LEU A 170 8.26 10.25 12.53
C LEU A 170 7.21 9.24 12.06
N ILE A 171 6.65 9.42 10.85
CA ILE A 171 5.70 8.47 10.28
C ILE A 171 6.34 7.11 10.08
N MET A 172 7.55 7.06 9.56
CA MET A 172 8.31 5.83 9.39
C MET A 172 8.52 5.13 10.74
N TRP A 173 8.93 5.85 11.78
CA TRP A 173 9.09 5.32 13.12
C TRP A 173 7.77 4.80 13.71
N MET A 174 6.66 5.52 13.50
CA MET A 174 5.32 5.07 13.90
C MET A 174 4.91 3.77 13.18
N ALA A 175 5.22 3.66 11.88
CA ALA A 175 4.95 2.45 11.10
C ALA A 175 5.71 1.24 11.65
N GLU A 176 7.01 1.42 11.99
CA GLU A 176 7.81 0.38 12.61
C GLU A 176 7.28 -0.02 13.98
N LEU A 177 6.89 0.94 14.82
CA LEU A 177 6.29 0.66 16.13
C LEU A 177 4.99 -0.15 16.02
N ILE A 178 4.14 0.11 15.01
CA ILE A 178 2.94 -0.69 14.77
C ILE A 178 3.33 -2.11 14.38
N THR A 179 4.34 -2.28 13.52
CA THR A 179 4.81 -3.59 13.07
C THR A 179 5.37 -4.42 14.23
N ASP A 180 6.16 -3.80 15.11
CA ASP A 180 6.83 -4.49 16.22
C ASP A 180 5.88 -4.79 17.39
N LYS A 181 5.07 -3.82 17.80
CA LYS A 181 4.25 -3.89 19.03
C LYS A 181 2.75 -3.98 18.77
N GLY A 182 2.32 -3.75 17.54
CA GLY A 182 0.90 -3.73 17.17
C GLY A 182 0.41 -5.02 16.52
N ILE A 183 -0.56 -4.86 15.62
CA ILE A 183 -1.15 -5.91 14.79
C ILE A 183 -1.09 -5.44 13.34
N GLY A 184 -0.59 -6.29 12.46
CA GLY A 184 -0.46 -5.99 11.05
C GLY A 184 0.87 -5.35 10.66
N ASN A 185 1.04 -5.12 9.37
CA ASN A 185 2.15 -4.34 8.87
C ASN A 185 1.83 -2.85 9.08
N GLY A 186 2.65 -2.16 9.87
CA GLY A 186 2.39 -0.78 10.27
C GLY A 186 2.29 0.19 9.11
N MET A 187 3.09 -0.04 8.05
CA MET A 187 2.99 0.78 6.83
C MET A 187 1.63 0.63 6.15
N SER A 188 1.20 -0.60 5.96
CA SER A 188 -0.09 -0.90 5.34
C SER A 188 -1.24 -0.31 6.14
N VAL A 189 -1.19 -0.39 7.48
CA VAL A 189 -2.20 0.18 8.37
C VAL A 189 -2.26 1.71 8.25
N LEU A 190 -1.11 2.40 8.20
CA LEU A 190 -1.08 3.86 8.04
C LEU A 190 -1.57 4.31 6.66
N ILE A 191 -1.22 3.58 5.59
CA ILE A 191 -1.75 3.83 4.23
C ILE A 191 -3.26 3.66 4.22
N PHE A 192 -3.76 2.56 4.78
CA PHE A 192 -5.19 2.28 4.89
C PHE A 192 -5.94 3.42 5.60
N MET A 193 -5.42 3.89 6.73
CA MET A 193 -6.02 4.99 7.48
C MET A 193 -5.98 6.32 6.72
N SER A 194 -4.88 6.61 6.03
CA SER A 194 -4.76 7.80 5.18
C SER A 194 -5.81 7.79 4.08
N ILE A 195 -5.92 6.67 3.39
CA ILE A 195 -6.90 6.49 2.30
C ILE A 195 -8.32 6.59 2.82
N CYS A 196 -8.69 5.86 3.89
CA CYS A 196 -10.03 5.92 4.47
C CYS A 196 -10.42 7.33 4.87
N SER A 197 -9.48 8.09 5.40
CA SER A 197 -9.69 9.46 5.84
C SER A 197 -9.98 10.44 4.69
N GLY A 198 -9.38 10.24 3.53
CA GLY A 198 -9.65 11.05 2.34
C GLY A 198 -10.86 10.57 1.54
N PHE A 199 -11.11 9.26 1.55
CA PHE A 199 -12.14 8.60 0.77
C PHE A 199 -13.56 8.87 1.27
N LEU A 200 -13.79 8.76 2.58
CA LEU A 200 -15.11 8.92 3.19
C LEU A 200 -15.74 10.31 2.97
N PRO A 201 -15.01 11.43 3.18
CA PRO A 201 -15.56 12.77 2.89
C PRO A 201 -15.90 12.98 1.41
N GLN A 202 -15.10 12.40 0.51
CA GLN A 202 -15.35 12.53 -0.92
C GLN A 202 -16.60 11.74 -1.36
N LEU A 203 -16.80 10.54 -0.82
CA LEU A 203 -18.05 9.80 -1.00
C LEU A 203 -19.27 10.61 -0.54
N TRP A 204 -19.16 11.20 0.64
CA TRP A 204 -20.24 12.02 1.20
C TRP A 204 -20.59 13.23 0.32
N ASN A 205 -19.57 13.85 -0.28
CA ASN A 205 -19.75 15.00 -1.18
C ASN A 205 -20.52 14.66 -2.47
N ILE A 206 -20.55 13.39 -2.92
CA ILE A 206 -21.36 12.97 -4.08
C ILE A 206 -22.84 13.08 -3.75
N GLY A 207 -23.26 12.62 -2.56
CA GLY A 207 -24.65 12.62 -2.14
C GLY A 207 -25.15 14.03 -1.76
N TRP A 208 -24.36 14.77 -0.99
CA TRP A 208 -24.76 16.08 -0.45
C TRP A 208 -24.46 17.27 -1.37
N GLY A 209 -23.55 17.07 -2.35
CA GLY A 209 -23.03 18.14 -3.19
C GLY A 209 -22.02 19.04 -2.48
N THR A 210 -21.14 19.67 -3.26
CA THR A 210 -20.20 20.67 -2.73
C THR A 210 -20.99 21.97 -2.46
N ASN A 211 -21.02 22.44 -1.22
CA ASN A 211 -21.76 23.63 -0.79
C ASN A 211 -23.29 23.55 -0.88
N GLY A 212 -23.89 22.37 -0.73
CA GLY A 212 -25.34 22.20 -0.67
C GLY A 212 -26.09 22.43 -2.00
N LYS A 213 -25.38 22.48 -3.11
CA LYS A 213 -25.94 22.60 -4.45
C LYS A 213 -25.65 21.34 -5.27
N ASN A 214 -26.74 20.71 -5.75
CA ASN A 214 -26.74 19.62 -6.74
C ASN A 214 -26.08 18.29 -6.33
N GLY A 215 -26.30 17.82 -5.11
CA GLY A 215 -26.02 16.44 -4.75
C GLY A 215 -27.00 15.47 -5.42
N ASP A 216 -26.49 14.40 -6.00
CA ASP A 216 -27.29 13.34 -6.66
C ASP A 216 -27.26 12.07 -5.79
N TRP A 217 -28.29 11.88 -4.98
CA TRP A 217 -28.43 10.68 -4.14
C TRP A 217 -28.53 9.40 -4.94
N VAL A 218 -29.04 9.47 -6.17
CA VAL A 218 -29.11 8.32 -7.09
C VAL A 218 -27.70 7.91 -7.52
N LYS A 219 -26.85 8.85 -7.92
CA LYS A 219 -25.46 8.58 -8.26
C LYS A 219 -24.67 8.09 -7.04
N PHE A 220 -24.90 8.67 -5.86
CA PHE A 220 -24.31 8.18 -4.62
C PHE A 220 -24.67 6.72 -4.36
N GLY A 221 -25.96 6.36 -4.46
CA GLY A 221 -26.42 4.99 -4.28
C GLY A 221 -25.79 4.01 -5.27
N ILE A 222 -25.67 4.39 -6.54
CA ILE A 222 -25.03 3.57 -7.59
C ILE A 222 -23.53 3.39 -7.26
N VAL A 223 -22.82 4.45 -6.91
CA VAL A 223 -21.39 4.38 -6.59
C VAL A 223 -21.15 3.49 -5.38
N VAL A 224 -21.93 3.64 -4.31
CA VAL A 224 -21.80 2.80 -3.10
C VAL A 224 -22.13 1.34 -3.41
N ALA A 225 -23.16 1.05 -4.19
CA ALA A 225 -23.52 -0.31 -4.58
C ALA A 225 -22.39 -0.98 -5.38
N VAL A 226 -21.81 -0.26 -6.35
CA VAL A 226 -20.68 -0.77 -7.15
C VAL A 226 -19.44 -0.96 -6.29
N LEU A 227 -19.13 -0.03 -5.38
CA LEU A 227 -18.02 -0.17 -4.44
C LEU A 227 -18.14 -1.44 -3.58
N ILE A 228 -19.32 -1.69 -3.03
CA ILE A 228 -19.57 -2.90 -2.23
C ILE A 228 -19.40 -4.16 -3.10
N LEU A 229 -19.88 -4.14 -4.35
CA LEU A 229 -19.73 -5.26 -5.27
C LEU A 229 -18.25 -5.53 -5.59
N ILE A 230 -17.48 -4.47 -5.86
CA ILE A 230 -16.02 -4.58 -6.09
C ILE A 230 -15.32 -5.13 -4.83
N LEU A 231 -15.66 -4.63 -3.63
CA LEU A 231 -15.08 -5.13 -2.38
C LEU A 231 -15.34 -6.62 -2.19
N ILE A 232 -16.57 -7.09 -2.40
CA ILE A 232 -16.93 -8.51 -2.31
C ILE A 232 -16.14 -9.33 -3.34
N PHE A 233 -16.00 -8.82 -4.56
CA PHE A 233 -15.23 -9.49 -5.61
C PHE A 233 -13.73 -9.58 -5.26
N VAL A 234 -13.16 -8.49 -4.75
CA VAL A 234 -11.76 -8.43 -4.30
C VAL A 234 -11.53 -9.41 -3.15
N ASP A 235 -12.39 -9.41 -2.13
CA ASP A 235 -12.31 -10.33 -1.00
C ASP A 235 -12.36 -11.79 -1.45
N PHE A 236 -13.26 -12.11 -2.39
CA PHE A 236 -13.39 -13.46 -2.93
C PHE A 236 -12.09 -13.93 -3.62
N VAL A 237 -11.48 -13.08 -4.46
CA VAL A 237 -10.24 -13.43 -5.18
C VAL A 237 -9.02 -13.47 -4.23
N GLU A 238 -8.93 -12.55 -3.28
CA GLU A 238 -7.84 -12.52 -2.28
C GLU A 238 -7.88 -13.73 -1.32
N LEU A 239 -9.05 -14.29 -1.06
CA LEU A 239 -9.21 -15.51 -0.27
C LEU A 239 -8.96 -16.78 -1.09
N ALA A 240 -9.06 -16.69 -2.42
CA ALA A 240 -8.92 -17.83 -3.29
C ALA A 240 -7.46 -18.30 -3.36
N GLN A 241 -7.28 -19.61 -3.13
CA GLN A 241 -5.96 -20.26 -3.14
C GLN A 241 -6.03 -21.62 -3.83
N ARG A 242 -4.99 -21.94 -4.60
CA ARG A 242 -4.79 -23.30 -5.12
C ARG A 242 -4.01 -24.11 -4.10
N ARG A 243 -4.58 -25.21 -3.64
CA ARG A 243 -3.95 -26.13 -2.68
C ARG A 243 -3.25 -27.26 -3.42
N ILE A 244 -1.94 -27.33 -3.34
CA ILE A 244 -1.14 -28.42 -3.91
C ILE A 244 -0.89 -29.44 -2.80
N PRO A 245 -1.33 -30.71 -2.97
CA PRO A 245 -1.12 -31.73 -1.95
C PRO A 245 0.38 -32.07 -1.87
N VAL A 246 0.91 -32.11 -0.66
CA VAL A 246 2.28 -32.48 -0.33
C VAL A 246 2.23 -33.66 0.66
N GLN A 247 2.95 -34.72 0.35
CA GLN A 247 3.06 -35.88 1.24
C GLN A 247 4.48 -35.96 1.79
N TYR A 248 4.60 -36.22 3.07
CA TYR A 248 5.88 -36.48 3.73
C TYR A 248 6.09 -37.96 3.89
N THR A 249 7.32 -38.42 3.61
CA THR A 249 7.70 -39.82 3.78
C THR A 249 7.61 -40.26 5.22
N ARG A 250 7.02 -41.44 5.43
CA ARG A 250 6.97 -42.09 6.74
C ARG A 250 8.34 -42.66 7.05
N ARG A 251 8.89 -42.35 8.22
CA ARG A 251 10.13 -42.98 8.70
C ARG A 251 9.78 -43.96 9.83
N MET A 252 10.26 -45.20 9.71
CA MET A 252 10.22 -46.16 10.82
C MET A 252 11.48 -45.98 11.66
N ILE A 253 11.31 -45.68 12.94
CA ILE A 253 12.40 -45.69 13.92
C ILE A 253 12.05 -46.78 14.94
N GLY A 254 12.72 -47.94 14.81
CA GLY A 254 12.36 -49.10 15.58
C GLY A 254 10.98 -49.66 15.21
N ARG A 255 10.13 -49.93 16.23
CA ARG A 255 8.75 -50.44 16.08
C ARG A 255 7.68 -49.34 15.93
N LYS A 256 8.06 -48.08 16.03
CA LYS A 256 7.13 -46.96 15.91
C LYS A 256 7.26 -46.26 14.56
N MET A 257 6.11 -46.07 13.93
CA MET A 257 5.98 -45.21 12.73
C MET A 257 5.92 -43.75 13.13
N TYR A 258 6.85 -42.94 12.64
CA TYR A 258 6.87 -41.51 12.78
C TYR A 258 6.68 -40.84 11.42
N GLY A 259 5.83 -39.82 11.34
CA GLY A 259 5.55 -39.06 10.12
C GLY A 259 4.44 -39.66 9.25
N GLY A 260 4.26 -39.11 8.08
CA GLY A 260 3.19 -39.48 7.14
C GLY A 260 1.97 -38.60 7.22
N SER A 261 2.15 -37.33 7.64
CA SER A 261 1.11 -36.31 7.48
C SER A 261 1.05 -35.86 6.02
N SER A 262 -0.14 -35.85 5.45
CA SER A 262 -0.40 -35.16 4.20
C SER A 262 -0.76 -33.72 4.53
N THR A 263 -0.08 -32.78 3.95
CA THR A 263 -0.38 -31.34 4.04
C THR A 263 -0.60 -30.78 2.64
N TYR A 264 -0.89 -29.51 2.55
CA TYR A 264 -0.99 -28.83 1.25
C TYR A 264 -0.19 -27.53 1.26
N LEU A 265 0.39 -27.22 0.11
CA LEU A 265 1.04 -25.94 -0.15
C LEU A 265 -0.03 -24.98 -0.72
N PRO A 266 -0.43 -23.93 0.04
CA PRO A 266 -1.42 -22.97 -0.44
C PRO A 266 -0.74 -21.92 -1.33
N LEU A 267 -1.09 -21.88 -2.61
CA LEU A 267 -0.68 -20.82 -3.54
C LEU A 267 -1.85 -19.86 -3.74
N LYS A 268 -1.70 -18.59 -3.36
CA LYS A 268 -2.71 -17.55 -3.59
C LYS A 268 -2.83 -17.28 -5.09
N ILE A 269 -4.02 -16.92 -5.58
CA ILE A 269 -4.23 -16.49 -6.97
C ILE A 269 -3.50 -15.16 -7.21
N ASN A 270 -3.66 -14.23 -6.27
CA ASN A 270 -2.90 -12.98 -6.27
C ASN A 270 -1.76 -13.08 -5.26
N MET A 271 -0.55 -13.45 -5.72
CA MET A 271 0.63 -13.52 -4.87
C MET A 271 1.34 -12.18 -4.74
N SER A 272 1.17 -11.30 -5.71
CA SER A 272 1.74 -9.95 -5.69
C SER A 272 0.98 -8.98 -4.80
N GLY A 273 -0.25 -9.34 -4.36
CA GLY A 273 -1.08 -8.50 -3.50
C GLY A 273 -1.46 -7.17 -4.16
N VAL A 274 -1.43 -6.10 -3.38
CA VAL A 274 -1.75 -4.73 -3.83
C VAL A 274 -0.53 -3.93 -4.28
N ILE A 275 0.65 -4.53 -4.25
CA ILE A 275 1.94 -3.86 -4.51
C ILE A 275 2.08 -3.39 -5.98
N PRO A 276 1.75 -4.20 -7.01
CA PRO A 276 1.93 -3.79 -8.41
C PRO A 276 1.20 -2.50 -8.80
N PRO A 277 -0.08 -2.27 -8.45
CA PRO A 277 -0.76 -1.01 -8.70
C PRO A 277 -0.12 0.19 -8.01
N ILE A 278 0.41 0.01 -6.78
CA ILE A 278 1.11 1.07 -6.05
C ILE A 278 2.42 1.43 -6.77
N PHE A 279 3.17 0.44 -7.25
CA PHE A 279 4.40 0.67 -8.02
C PHE A 279 4.10 1.39 -9.33
N ALA A 280 3.12 0.93 -10.07
CA ALA A 280 2.70 1.55 -11.32
C ALA A 280 2.33 3.02 -11.12
N SER A 281 1.53 3.33 -10.10
CA SER A 281 1.15 4.72 -9.81
C SER A 281 2.33 5.58 -9.36
N SER A 282 3.23 5.04 -8.55
CA SER A 282 4.43 5.75 -8.07
C SER A 282 5.40 6.08 -9.21
N ILE A 283 5.59 5.16 -10.15
CA ILE A 283 6.47 5.40 -11.32
C ILE A 283 5.84 6.39 -12.28
N LEU A 284 4.53 6.31 -12.52
CA LEU A 284 3.82 7.28 -13.37
C LEU A 284 3.78 8.69 -12.75
N ALA A 285 3.93 8.78 -11.43
CA ALA A 285 4.07 10.06 -10.75
C ALA A 285 5.39 10.77 -11.05
N ILE A 286 6.49 10.06 -11.35
CA ILE A 286 7.81 10.65 -11.57
C ILE A 286 7.82 11.61 -12.78
N PRO A 287 7.34 11.24 -13.98
CA PRO A 287 7.28 12.16 -15.11
C PRO A 287 6.45 13.42 -14.84
N THR A 288 5.34 13.27 -14.11
CA THR A 288 4.47 14.42 -13.76
C THR A 288 5.16 15.38 -12.79
N LEU A 289 5.91 14.84 -11.81
CA LEU A 289 6.75 15.66 -10.93
C LEU A 289 7.85 16.39 -11.69
N VAL A 290 8.53 15.71 -12.62
CA VAL A 290 9.58 16.33 -13.44
C VAL A 290 8.99 17.42 -14.35
N ALA A 291 7.80 17.24 -14.89
CA ALA A 291 7.11 18.23 -15.72
C ALA A 291 6.82 19.54 -14.94
N GLN A 292 6.59 19.47 -13.62
CA GLN A 292 6.36 20.67 -12.79
C GLN A 292 7.59 21.60 -12.68
N PHE A 293 8.81 21.08 -12.93
CA PHE A 293 10.01 21.90 -13.00
C PHE A 293 10.26 22.49 -14.40
N GLY A 294 9.57 21.99 -15.42
CA GLY A 294 9.67 22.49 -16.78
C GLY A 294 8.90 23.79 -16.97
N LYS A 295 9.29 24.56 -17.99
CA LYS A 295 8.49 25.72 -18.39
C LYS A 295 7.25 25.23 -19.15
N SER A 296 6.08 25.80 -18.84
CA SER A 296 4.78 25.44 -19.44
C SER A 296 4.75 25.52 -20.98
N ASP A 297 5.66 26.26 -21.58
CA ASP A 297 5.74 26.43 -23.04
C ASP A 297 6.45 25.30 -23.78
N GLN A 298 7.11 24.38 -23.06
CA GLN A 298 7.82 23.27 -23.68
C GLN A 298 6.83 22.17 -24.11
N SER A 299 6.97 21.69 -25.35
CA SER A 299 6.04 20.70 -25.94
C SER A 299 5.95 19.40 -25.13
N TRP A 300 7.05 18.92 -24.53
CA TRP A 300 7.07 17.70 -23.75
C TRP A 300 6.35 17.87 -22.39
N VAL A 301 6.45 19.05 -21.76
CA VAL A 301 5.72 19.36 -20.51
C VAL A 301 4.22 19.34 -20.79
N ARG A 302 3.79 20.03 -21.83
CA ARG A 302 2.37 20.06 -22.24
C ARG A 302 1.85 18.68 -22.61
N TRP A 303 2.67 17.86 -23.26
CA TRP A 303 2.29 16.48 -23.59
C TRP A 303 2.11 15.63 -22.32
N ILE A 304 3.01 15.73 -21.34
CA ILE A 304 2.92 15.02 -20.06
C ILE A 304 1.67 15.48 -19.29
N ASP A 305 1.43 16.78 -19.19
CA ASP A 305 0.27 17.32 -18.46
C ASP A 305 -1.06 16.89 -19.10
N THR A 306 -1.14 16.83 -20.42
CA THR A 306 -2.37 16.44 -21.11
C THR A 306 -2.60 14.92 -21.05
N ASN A 307 -1.54 14.12 -21.16
CA ASN A 307 -1.68 12.67 -21.35
C ASN A 307 -1.35 11.84 -20.11
N LEU A 308 -0.44 12.28 -19.23
CA LEU A 308 -0.01 11.52 -18.07
C LEU A 308 -0.52 12.08 -16.74
N ALA A 309 -0.71 13.39 -16.63
CA ALA A 309 -1.29 13.97 -15.42
C ALA A 309 -2.80 13.71 -15.31
N ASN A 310 -3.47 13.53 -16.45
CA ASN A 310 -4.90 13.24 -16.48
C ASN A 310 -5.16 11.72 -16.40
N THR A 311 -5.69 11.25 -15.27
CA THR A 311 -5.97 9.83 -15.00
C THR A 311 -7.04 9.23 -15.93
N THR A 312 -7.84 10.06 -16.60
CA THR A 312 -8.86 9.62 -17.56
C THR A 312 -8.33 9.55 -19.00
N SER A 313 -7.08 9.97 -19.25
CA SER A 313 -6.45 9.88 -20.55
C SER A 313 -6.20 8.44 -20.99
N VAL A 314 -6.43 8.14 -22.27
CA VAL A 314 -6.19 6.81 -22.84
C VAL A 314 -4.72 6.41 -22.68
N TRP A 315 -3.77 7.33 -22.84
CA TRP A 315 -2.34 7.08 -22.67
C TRP A 315 -1.99 6.69 -21.22
N TYR A 316 -2.57 7.41 -20.24
CA TYR A 316 -2.40 7.06 -18.84
C TYR A 316 -2.91 5.65 -18.56
N ILE A 317 -4.14 5.31 -18.99
CA ILE A 317 -4.78 4.02 -18.76
C ILE A 317 -3.95 2.88 -19.39
N VAL A 318 -3.49 3.05 -20.63
CA VAL A 318 -2.68 2.04 -21.32
C VAL A 318 -1.35 1.83 -20.61
N LEU A 319 -0.63 2.91 -20.31
CA LEU A 319 0.68 2.82 -19.65
C LEU A 319 0.56 2.24 -18.24
N TYR A 320 -0.46 2.67 -17.50
CA TYR A 320 -0.77 2.15 -16.17
C TYR A 320 -1.08 0.64 -16.21
N SER A 321 -1.88 0.20 -17.18
CA SER A 321 -2.21 -1.22 -17.37
C SER A 321 -0.98 -2.06 -17.69
N VAL A 322 -0.11 -1.60 -18.58
CA VAL A 322 1.14 -2.27 -18.93
C VAL A 322 2.06 -2.38 -17.71
N MET A 323 2.18 -1.30 -16.93
CA MET A 323 2.98 -1.27 -15.71
C MET A 323 2.44 -2.23 -14.64
N ILE A 324 1.12 -2.29 -14.44
CA ILE A 324 0.52 -3.25 -13.49
C ILE A 324 0.88 -4.69 -13.86
N VAL A 325 0.70 -5.05 -15.13
CA VAL A 325 1.02 -6.41 -15.60
C VAL A 325 2.51 -6.69 -15.42
N PHE A 326 3.37 -5.78 -15.85
CA PHE A 326 4.82 -5.91 -15.69
C PHE A 326 5.22 -6.14 -14.23
N PHE A 327 4.75 -5.28 -13.32
CA PHE A 327 5.09 -5.41 -11.90
C PHE A 327 4.45 -6.62 -11.23
N CYS A 328 3.30 -7.08 -11.69
CA CYS A 328 2.70 -8.31 -11.19
C CYS A 328 3.62 -9.51 -11.44
N PHE A 329 4.10 -9.69 -12.67
CA PHE A 329 5.03 -10.77 -13.01
C PHE A 329 6.38 -10.59 -12.31
N PHE A 330 6.91 -9.39 -12.33
CA PHE A 330 8.18 -9.06 -11.71
C PHE A 330 8.18 -9.32 -10.20
N TYR A 331 7.18 -8.83 -9.48
CA TYR A 331 7.08 -8.99 -8.03
C TYR A 331 6.87 -10.46 -7.64
N THR A 332 6.04 -11.19 -8.38
CA THR A 332 5.82 -12.60 -8.12
C THR A 332 7.09 -13.42 -8.28
N SER A 333 7.93 -13.11 -9.28
CA SER A 333 9.21 -13.80 -9.50
C SER A 333 10.23 -13.57 -8.38
N ILE A 334 10.12 -12.44 -7.68
CA ILE A 334 10.97 -12.11 -6.52
C ILE A 334 10.46 -12.78 -5.24
N THR A 335 9.17 -12.74 -5.03
CA THR A 335 8.55 -13.18 -3.75
C THR A 335 8.52 -14.69 -3.63
N PHE A 336 8.41 -15.40 -4.73
CA PHE A 336 8.35 -16.85 -4.75
C PHE A 336 9.46 -17.42 -5.62
N ASN A 337 10.39 -18.17 -4.99
CA ASN A 337 11.44 -18.92 -5.66
C ASN A 337 11.05 -20.40 -5.73
N PRO A 338 10.65 -20.93 -6.92
CA PRO A 338 10.24 -22.32 -7.07
C PRO A 338 11.37 -23.30 -6.78
N ASP A 339 12.64 -22.96 -7.11
CA ASP A 339 13.79 -23.83 -6.90
C ASP A 339 14.07 -24.00 -5.41
N GLU A 340 14.14 -22.91 -4.66
CA GLU A 340 14.35 -22.93 -3.21
C GLU A 340 13.20 -23.67 -2.48
N THR A 341 11.96 -23.45 -2.91
CA THR A 341 10.80 -24.15 -2.35
C THR A 341 10.87 -25.66 -2.60
N ALA A 342 11.28 -26.07 -3.81
CA ALA A 342 11.42 -27.49 -4.18
C ALA A 342 12.58 -28.17 -3.43
N ASP A 343 13.69 -27.45 -3.22
CA ASP A 343 14.84 -27.95 -2.48
C ASP A 343 14.52 -28.08 -0.98
N ASN A 344 13.87 -27.11 -0.38
CA ASN A 344 13.37 -27.18 0.99
C ASN A 344 12.41 -28.36 1.17
N MET A 345 11.45 -28.54 0.24
CA MET A 345 10.55 -29.71 0.28
C MET A 345 11.31 -31.03 0.24
N LYS A 346 12.33 -31.13 -0.63
CA LYS A 346 13.17 -32.32 -0.75
C LYS A 346 13.95 -32.60 0.54
N GLU A 347 14.52 -31.57 1.16
CA GLU A 347 15.29 -31.67 2.38
C GLU A 347 14.44 -32.19 3.57
N TYR A 348 13.19 -31.73 3.67
CA TYR A 348 12.23 -32.19 4.69
C TYR A 348 11.52 -33.50 4.31
N GLY A 349 11.89 -34.15 3.19
CA GLY A 349 11.32 -35.41 2.73
C GLY A 349 9.88 -35.29 2.22
N GLY A 350 9.47 -34.07 1.82
CA GLY A 350 8.18 -33.81 1.19
C GLY A 350 8.24 -34.04 -0.33
N PHE A 351 7.17 -34.55 -0.91
CA PHE A 351 7.01 -34.70 -2.35
C PHE A 351 5.57 -34.46 -2.77
N ILE A 352 5.41 -34.06 -4.02
CA ILE A 352 4.08 -33.93 -4.64
C ILE A 352 3.73 -35.28 -5.28
N PRO A 353 2.54 -35.85 -5.00
CA PRO A 353 2.14 -37.13 -5.60
C PRO A 353 2.22 -37.08 -7.13
N GLY A 354 2.93 -38.05 -7.72
CA GLY A 354 3.14 -38.16 -9.17
C GLY A 354 4.29 -37.33 -9.74
N ILE A 355 5.01 -36.53 -8.93
CA ILE A 355 6.11 -35.67 -9.39
C ILE A 355 7.38 -36.05 -8.60
N ARG A 356 8.51 -36.23 -9.30
CA ARG A 356 9.81 -36.55 -8.68
C ARG A 356 10.31 -35.33 -7.89
N ALA A 357 10.76 -35.56 -6.66
CA ALA A 357 11.32 -34.50 -5.80
C ALA A 357 12.55 -33.85 -6.45
N GLY A 358 12.71 -32.53 -6.25
CA GLY A 358 13.79 -31.71 -6.78
C GLY A 358 13.40 -30.97 -8.05
N ARG A 359 14.23 -30.97 -9.11
CA ARG A 359 14.05 -30.14 -10.32
C ARG A 359 12.69 -30.28 -11.01
N ALA A 360 12.10 -31.49 -11.03
CA ALA A 360 10.77 -31.71 -11.60
C ALA A 360 9.68 -31.00 -10.79
N THR A 361 9.82 -30.96 -9.46
CA THR A 361 8.92 -30.23 -8.56
C THR A 361 9.03 -28.72 -8.79
N SER A 362 10.26 -28.18 -8.94
CA SER A 362 10.49 -26.78 -9.27
C SER A 362 9.83 -26.38 -10.60
N GLN A 363 10.02 -27.18 -11.65
CA GLN A 363 9.39 -26.94 -12.95
C GLN A 363 7.86 -26.94 -12.88
N TYR A 364 7.28 -27.87 -12.12
CA TYR A 364 5.84 -27.92 -11.91
C TYR A 364 5.33 -26.70 -11.14
N LEU A 365 6.00 -26.30 -10.05
CA LEU A 365 5.65 -25.12 -9.28
C LEU A 365 5.71 -23.85 -10.15
N ASN A 366 6.78 -23.71 -10.96
CA ASN A 366 6.91 -22.57 -11.87
C ASN A 366 5.79 -22.53 -12.92
N TYR A 367 5.43 -23.68 -13.48
CA TYR A 367 4.30 -23.77 -14.42
C TYR A 367 2.99 -23.34 -13.78
N VAL A 368 2.68 -23.83 -12.57
CA VAL A 368 1.46 -23.47 -11.84
C VAL A 368 1.45 -21.98 -11.48
N MET A 369 2.59 -21.47 -11.02
CA MET A 369 2.77 -20.06 -10.64
C MET A 369 2.54 -19.11 -11.81
N ASN A 370 3.13 -19.38 -12.96
CA ASN A 370 2.96 -18.53 -14.13
C ASN A 370 1.49 -18.46 -14.58
N ARG A 371 0.77 -19.57 -14.49
CA ARG A 371 -0.67 -19.59 -14.79
C ARG A 371 -1.51 -18.84 -13.79
N LEU A 372 -1.24 -19.01 -12.49
CA LEU A 372 -1.93 -18.27 -11.44
C LEU A 372 -1.64 -16.77 -11.54
N ASN A 373 -0.39 -16.41 -11.82
CA ASN A 373 0.02 -15.01 -11.95
C ASN A 373 -0.64 -14.30 -13.13
N THR A 374 -0.85 -15.01 -14.25
CA THR A 374 -1.60 -14.48 -15.40
C THR A 374 -3.04 -14.12 -15.00
N VAL A 375 -3.71 -15.01 -14.26
CA VAL A 375 -5.07 -14.76 -13.76
C VAL A 375 -5.06 -13.61 -12.75
N GLY A 376 -4.06 -13.57 -11.86
CA GLY A 376 -3.84 -12.49 -10.89
C GLY A 376 -3.62 -11.13 -11.57
N ALA A 377 -2.82 -11.08 -12.64
CA ALA A 377 -2.58 -9.86 -13.41
C ALA A 377 -3.85 -9.32 -14.06
N ILE A 378 -4.66 -10.20 -14.68
CA ILE A 378 -5.96 -9.83 -15.27
C ILE A 378 -6.91 -9.31 -14.18
N TYR A 379 -6.96 -9.98 -13.03
CA TYR A 379 -7.75 -9.55 -11.89
C TYR A 379 -7.33 -8.15 -11.41
N LEU A 380 -6.03 -7.91 -11.17
CA LEU A 380 -5.53 -6.61 -10.74
C LEU A 380 -5.84 -5.50 -11.74
N LEU A 381 -5.71 -5.80 -13.03
CA LEU A 381 -6.02 -4.87 -14.10
C LEU A 381 -7.52 -4.53 -14.13
N LEU A 382 -8.41 -5.52 -14.01
CA LEU A 382 -9.85 -5.30 -13.94
C LEU A 382 -10.21 -4.40 -12.76
N VAL A 383 -9.74 -4.73 -11.55
CA VAL A 383 -10.07 -3.95 -10.34
C VAL A 383 -9.47 -2.54 -10.40
N ALA A 384 -8.28 -2.39 -10.96
CA ALA A 384 -7.63 -1.08 -11.10
C ALA A 384 -8.36 -0.16 -12.10
N LEU A 385 -8.89 -0.70 -13.20
CA LEU A 385 -9.54 0.08 -14.24
C LEU A 385 -11.04 0.29 -14.03
N LEU A 386 -11.71 -0.62 -13.32
CA LEU A 386 -13.16 -0.62 -13.17
C LEU A 386 -13.71 0.71 -12.59
N PRO A 387 -13.13 1.31 -11.53
CA PRO A 387 -13.57 2.61 -11.02
C PRO A 387 -13.37 3.74 -12.02
N THR A 388 -12.27 3.74 -12.76
CA THR A 388 -11.98 4.77 -13.77
C THR A 388 -13.01 4.71 -14.91
N ILE A 389 -13.35 3.51 -15.37
CA ILE A 389 -14.39 3.30 -16.37
C ILE A 389 -15.77 3.74 -15.83
N LEU A 390 -16.06 3.46 -14.58
CA LEU A 390 -17.31 3.85 -13.94
C LEU A 390 -17.48 5.37 -13.87
N ILE A 391 -16.43 6.10 -13.51
CA ILE A 391 -16.42 7.57 -13.47
C ILE A 391 -16.70 8.13 -14.86
N MET A 392 -16.08 7.55 -15.91
CA MET A 392 -16.31 7.96 -17.29
C MET A 392 -17.78 7.73 -17.72
N LEU A 393 -18.35 6.57 -17.42
CA LEU A 393 -19.72 6.20 -17.80
C LEU A 393 -20.77 7.05 -17.10
N LEU A 394 -20.61 7.29 -15.80
CA LEU A 394 -21.58 8.06 -15.00
C LEU A 394 -21.45 9.57 -15.19
N LYS A 395 -20.43 10.03 -15.93
CA LYS A 395 -20.10 11.47 -16.10
C LYS A 395 -20.19 12.22 -14.78
N ILE A 396 -19.58 11.66 -13.75
CA ILE A 396 -19.54 12.26 -12.43
C ILE A 396 -18.55 13.42 -12.52
N ASN A 397 -19.08 14.66 -12.45
CA ASN A 397 -18.25 15.87 -12.47
C ASN A 397 -17.45 16.08 -11.16
N SER A 398 -17.66 15.24 -10.16
CA SER A 398 -16.79 15.22 -9.00
C SER A 398 -15.51 14.51 -9.41
N LYS A 399 -14.41 15.22 -9.41
CA LYS A 399 -13.05 14.71 -9.59
C LYS A 399 -12.71 13.81 -8.39
N LEU A 400 -13.22 12.59 -8.45
CA LEU A 400 -13.00 11.59 -7.43
C LEU A 400 -11.67 10.90 -7.73
N PRO A 401 -10.68 10.98 -6.86
CA PRO A 401 -9.46 10.19 -6.99
C PRO A 401 -9.73 8.71 -6.61
N PHE A 402 -10.83 8.15 -7.14
CA PHE A 402 -11.17 6.74 -6.99
C PHE A 402 -10.36 5.92 -7.98
N GLY A 403 -9.08 5.78 -7.72
CA GLY A 403 -8.29 4.75 -8.40
C GLY A 403 -8.68 3.38 -7.87
N GLY A 404 -8.66 2.36 -8.71
CA GLY A 404 -8.83 0.96 -8.28
C GLY A 404 -7.81 0.53 -7.22
N THR A 405 -6.66 1.19 -7.16
CA THR A 405 -5.64 1.06 -6.11
C THR A 405 -6.21 1.30 -4.71
N THR A 406 -7.04 2.32 -4.55
CA THR A 406 -7.66 2.69 -3.27
C THR A 406 -8.51 1.54 -2.71
N ILE A 407 -9.35 0.95 -3.56
CA ILE A 407 -10.23 -0.16 -3.18
C ILE A 407 -9.41 -1.42 -2.87
N LEU A 408 -8.42 -1.72 -3.71
CA LEU A 408 -7.50 -2.84 -3.50
C LEU A 408 -6.74 -2.72 -2.18
N ILE A 409 -6.27 -1.52 -1.85
CA ILE A 409 -5.53 -1.29 -0.59
C ILE A 409 -6.48 -1.44 0.60
N ILE A 410 -7.68 -0.87 0.52
CA ILE A 410 -8.68 -0.99 1.61
C ILE A 410 -9.02 -2.46 1.86
N ALA A 411 -9.34 -3.23 0.81
CA ALA A 411 -9.68 -4.63 0.94
C ALA A 411 -8.48 -5.50 1.35
N GLY A 412 -7.35 -5.37 0.66
CA GLY A 412 -6.16 -6.18 0.88
C GLY A 412 -5.56 -5.98 2.28
N VAL A 413 -5.39 -4.73 2.70
CA VAL A 413 -4.85 -4.42 4.03
C VAL A 413 -5.84 -4.83 5.13
N GLY A 414 -7.15 -4.60 4.91
CA GLY A 414 -8.19 -5.03 5.83
C GLY A 414 -8.16 -6.55 6.07
N LEU A 415 -8.09 -7.34 4.99
CA LEU A 415 -8.00 -8.81 5.07
C LEU A 415 -6.70 -9.29 5.71
N ASP A 416 -5.55 -8.71 5.34
CA ASP A 416 -4.26 -9.11 5.91
C ASP A 416 -4.18 -8.80 7.42
N THR A 417 -4.69 -7.65 7.84
CA THR A 417 -4.79 -7.30 9.27
C THR A 417 -5.71 -8.25 10.03
N LEU A 418 -6.86 -8.61 9.45
CA LEU A 418 -7.78 -9.59 10.03
C LEU A 418 -7.16 -10.98 10.14
N ARG A 419 -6.42 -11.44 9.12
CA ARG A 419 -5.71 -12.73 9.14
C ARG A 419 -4.64 -12.77 10.23
N GLN A 420 -3.85 -11.70 10.36
CA GLN A 420 -2.83 -11.59 11.41
C GLN A 420 -3.45 -11.53 12.80
N ALA A 421 -4.53 -10.79 12.99
CA ALA A 421 -5.28 -10.76 14.23
C ALA A 421 -5.82 -12.16 14.59
N LYS A 422 -6.34 -12.90 13.61
CA LYS A 422 -6.81 -14.27 13.80
C LYS A 422 -5.67 -15.21 14.20
N ALA A 423 -4.55 -15.18 13.49
CA ALA A 423 -3.39 -16.02 13.78
C ALA A 423 -2.84 -15.77 15.20
N GLN A 424 -2.73 -14.49 15.59
CA GLN A 424 -2.33 -14.15 16.97
C GLN A 424 -3.35 -14.62 18.02
N THR A 425 -4.65 -14.52 17.73
CA THR A 425 -5.70 -15.00 18.65
C THR A 425 -5.57 -16.52 18.87
N GLU A 426 -5.34 -17.28 17.81
CA GLU A 426 -5.15 -18.74 17.88
C GLU A 426 -3.88 -19.10 18.67
N GLN A 427 -2.77 -18.38 18.49
CA GLN A 427 -1.54 -18.58 19.27
C GLN A 427 -1.77 -18.37 20.77
N PHE A 428 -2.46 -17.31 21.16
CA PHE A 428 -2.75 -17.04 22.58
C PHE A 428 -3.70 -18.04 23.20
N GLN A 429 -4.64 -18.60 22.45
CA GLN A 429 -5.52 -19.67 22.95
C GLN A 429 -4.73 -20.96 23.22
N TYR A 430 -3.78 -21.32 22.37
CA TYR A 430 -2.91 -22.48 22.57
C TYR A 430 -2.03 -22.34 23.82
N THR A 431 -1.45 -21.17 24.04
CA THR A 431 -0.59 -20.92 25.20
C THR A 431 -1.41 -20.95 26.52
N GLY A 432 -2.64 -20.43 26.50
CA GLY A 432 -3.55 -20.53 27.68
C GLY A 432 -3.93 -21.95 28.05
N PHE A 433 -4.11 -22.84 27.06
CA PHE A 433 -4.43 -24.25 27.30
C PHE A 433 -3.26 -25.02 27.89
N LEU A 434 -2.04 -24.71 27.56
CA LEU A 434 -0.84 -25.34 28.11
C LEU A 434 -0.60 -24.91 29.57
N LEU A 435 -0.84 -23.64 29.90
CA LEU A 435 -0.67 -23.10 31.25
C LEU A 435 -1.78 -23.59 32.21
N GLU A 436 -3.01 -23.84 31.74
CA GLU A 436 -4.07 -24.46 32.54
C GLU A 436 -3.83 -25.96 32.79
N GLY A 437 -3.08 -26.64 31.93
CA GLY A 437 -2.67 -28.03 32.10
C GLY A 437 -1.64 -28.20 33.21
N GLU A 438 -0.68 -27.31 33.32
CA GLU A 438 0.36 -27.35 34.38
C GLU A 438 -0.19 -27.05 35.79
N HIS A 439 -1.26 -26.26 35.90
CA HIS A 439 -1.88 -25.99 37.21
C HIS A 439 -2.85 -27.07 37.71
N LYS A 440 -3.14 -28.10 36.90
CA LYS A 440 -3.99 -29.22 37.31
C LYS A 440 -3.21 -30.48 37.71
N GLU A 441 -1.88 -30.49 37.57
CA GLU A 441 -1.00 -31.60 37.97
C GLU A 441 -0.11 -31.29 39.21
N GLY A 442 -0.37 -30.18 39.91
CA GLY A 442 0.33 -29.81 41.15
C GLY A 442 -0.52 -29.96 42.39
#